data_462d051675201682524048edb65474ce
#
_entry.id   462d051675201682524048edb65474ce
#
_cell.length_a   1.000
_cell.length_b   1.000
_cell.length_c   1.000
_cell.angle_alpha   90.00
_cell.angle_beta   90.00
_cell.angle_gamma   90.00
#
_symmetry.space_group_name_H-M   'P 1'
#
loop_
_entity.id
_entity.type
_entity.pdbx_description
1 polymer ?
#
loop_
_entity_poly.entity_id
_entity_poly.type
_entity_poly.pdbx_seq_one_letter_code
_entity_poly.pdbx_strand_id
1 'polypeptide(L)'
;LSAAHMVRVVLIHHPPLPQSLDLLRALRDRGALRRLLAEVGCELVLHGHEHRDVRSTLPGPQGDIPVIGVGSGTYSDPRPERAARYNIYTVEKPAGSTRFVWRSEQRVFSPSTGEFGYLPSGSSGTSIDSPHSAPANG
;
A
#
# COMPACT_ATOMS: atom_id res chain seq x y z
N LEU A 1 -17.48 -2.16 -19.78
CA LEU A 1 -16.25 -1.40 -19.55
C LEU A 1 -15.13 -2.41 -19.36
N SER A 2 -14.16 -2.44 -20.26
CA SER A 2 -12.99 -3.34 -20.13
C SER A 2 -12.19 -2.96 -18.90
N ALA A 3 -11.98 -3.90 -17.99
CA ALA A 3 -11.17 -3.73 -16.77
C ALA A 3 -9.70 -3.34 -17.06
N ALA A 4 -9.26 -3.46 -18.30
CA ALA A 4 -7.89 -3.18 -18.75
C ALA A 4 -7.43 -1.71 -18.60
N HIS A 5 -8.34 -0.80 -18.23
CA HIS A 5 -8.05 0.62 -18.09
C HIS A 5 -8.29 1.17 -16.67
N MET A 6 -8.61 0.30 -15.72
CA MET A 6 -8.88 0.72 -14.34
C MET A 6 -7.80 0.25 -13.38
N VAL A 7 -7.42 1.13 -12.48
CA VAL A 7 -6.59 0.78 -11.32
C VAL A 7 -7.51 0.22 -10.23
N ARG A 8 -7.22 -0.97 -9.76
CA ARG A 8 -7.96 -1.62 -8.69
C ARG A 8 -7.20 -1.44 -7.38
N VAL A 9 -7.77 -0.68 -6.47
CA VAL A 9 -7.22 -0.45 -5.15
C VAL A 9 -8.15 -1.05 -4.11
N VAL A 10 -7.62 -1.93 -3.28
CA VAL A 10 -8.34 -2.51 -2.15
C VAL A 10 -8.06 -1.69 -0.91
N LEU A 11 -9.11 -1.15 -0.30
CA LEU A 11 -9.03 -0.42 0.96
C LEU A 11 -9.65 -1.26 2.07
N ILE A 12 -8.88 -1.59 3.09
CA ILE A 12 -9.34 -2.37 4.23
C ILE A 12 -8.78 -1.79 5.53
N HIS A 13 -9.47 -2.02 6.65
CA HIS A 13 -8.96 -1.55 7.93
C HIS A 13 -7.90 -2.47 8.50
N HIS A 14 -8.17 -3.77 8.57
CA HIS A 14 -7.24 -4.75 9.12
C HIS A 14 -6.29 -5.30 8.05
N PRO A 15 -5.00 -5.47 8.37
CA PRO A 15 -4.03 -6.00 7.42
C PRO A 15 -4.39 -7.42 6.97
N PRO A 16 -4.27 -7.73 5.67
CA PRO A 16 -4.50 -9.07 5.14
C PRO A 16 -3.28 -10.00 5.32
N LEU A 17 -2.24 -9.53 6.00
CA LEU A 17 -0.94 -10.19 6.13
C LEU A 17 -1.01 -11.35 7.13
N PRO A 18 -0.23 -12.44 6.90
CA PRO A 18 -0.23 -13.60 7.79
C PRO A 18 0.40 -13.33 9.16
N GLN A 19 1.25 -12.31 9.26
CA GLN A 19 2.10 -12.01 10.42
C GLN A 19 1.47 -11.03 11.41
N SER A 20 0.19 -10.72 11.28
CA SER A 20 -0.49 -9.99 12.33
C SER A 20 -0.45 -10.83 13.61
N LEU A 21 0.43 -10.47 14.54
CA LEU A 21 0.66 -11.19 15.81
C LEU A 21 -0.58 -11.22 16.71
N ASP A 22 -1.52 -10.33 16.45
CA ASP A 22 -2.76 -10.25 17.22
C ASP A 22 -3.89 -10.96 16.47
N LEU A 23 -4.06 -12.25 16.78
CA LEU A 23 -5.12 -13.08 16.21
C LEU A 23 -6.54 -12.54 16.50
N LEU A 24 -6.70 -11.77 17.57
CA LEU A 24 -7.98 -11.17 17.95
C LEU A 24 -8.31 -9.94 17.12
N ARG A 25 -7.29 -9.27 16.57
CA ARG A 25 -7.41 -8.06 15.75
C ARG A 25 -7.20 -8.31 14.27
N ALA A 26 -6.82 -9.53 13.89
CA ALA A 26 -6.64 -9.89 12.49
C ALA A 26 -7.98 -10.00 11.76
N LEU A 27 -7.96 -9.68 10.46
CA LEU A 27 -9.08 -9.95 9.58
C LEU A 27 -9.42 -11.45 9.61
N ARG A 28 -10.64 -11.81 10.04
CA ARG A 28 -11.06 -13.23 10.18
C ARG A 28 -10.96 -13.97 8.85
N ASP A 29 -11.37 -13.32 7.76
CA ASP A 29 -11.41 -13.90 6.42
C ASP A 29 -10.14 -13.60 5.59
N ARG A 30 -9.03 -13.23 6.25
CA ARG A 30 -7.76 -12.89 5.55
C ARG A 30 -7.30 -13.97 4.60
N GLY A 31 -7.51 -15.24 4.95
CA GLY A 31 -7.14 -16.37 4.09
C GLY A 31 -7.98 -16.42 2.82
N ALA A 32 -9.28 -16.17 2.90
CA ALA A 32 -10.16 -16.09 1.74
C ALA A 32 -9.83 -14.88 0.85
N LEU A 33 -9.62 -13.72 1.46
CA LEU A 33 -9.21 -12.51 0.74
C LEU A 33 -7.87 -12.70 0.01
N ARG A 34 -6.88 -13.28 0.67
CA ARG A 34 -5.57 -13.55 0.03
C ARG A 34 -5.67 -14.51 -1.15
N ARG A 35 -6.48 -15.57 -1.04
CA ARG A 35 -6.73 -16.48 -2.17
C ARG A 35 -7.40 -15.74 -3.33
N LEU A 36 -8.42 -14.95 -3.03
CA LEU A 36 -9.09 -14.13 -4.06
C LEU A 36 -8.11 -13.17 -4.74
N LEU A 37 -7.29 -12.45 -3.98
CA LEU A 37 -6.29 -11.54 -4.54
C LEU A 37 -5.22 -12.27 -5.36
N ALA A 38 -4.81 -13.47 -4.93
CA ALA A 38 -3.88 -14.30 -5.70
C ALA A 38 -4.47 -14.76 -7.03
N GLU A 39 -5.79 -14.94 -7.11
CA GLU A 39 -6.51 -15.37 -8.32
C GLU A 39 -6.84 -14.18 -9.24
N VAL A 40 -7.46 -13.12 -8.70
CA VAL A 40 -7.98 -12.02 -9.54
C VAL A 40 -7.05 -10.81 -9.62
N GLY A 41 -6.14 -10.66 -8.67
CA GLY A 41 -5.19 -9.56 -8.57
C GLY A 41 -5.82 -8.21 -8.22
N CYS A 42 -4.96 -7.29 -7.85
CA CYS A 42 -5.22 -5.84 -7.81
C CYS A 42 -3.87 -5.11 -7.89
N GLU A 43 -3.91 -3.81 -8.11
CA GLU A 43 -2.68 -3.02 -8.27
C GLU A 43 -2.12 -2.56 -6.93
N LEU A 44 -2.97 -2.46 -5.88
CA LEU A 44 -2.55 -1.98 -4.56
C LEU A 44 -3.54 -2.39 -3.47
N VAL A 45 -3.02 -2.76 -2.31
CA VAL A 45 -3.80 -2.94 -1.07
C VAL A 45 -3.34 -1.90 -0.05
N LEU A 46 -4.28 -1.12 0.48
CA LEU A 46 -4.03 -0.16 1.55
C LEU A 46 -4.76 -0.58 2.81
N HIS A 47 -4.08 -0.48 3.95
CA HIS A 47 -4.69 -0.79 5.24
C HIS A 47 -4.25 0.18 6.35
N GLY A 48 -4.99 0.20 7.43
CA GLY A 48 -4.70 0.94 8.65
C GLY A 48 -4.41 0.01 9.83
N HIS A 49 -5.06 0.29 10.95
CA HIS A 49 -5.11 -0.49 12.19
C HIS A 49 -3.83 -0.50 13.03
N GLU A 50 -2.66 -0.73 12.44
CA GLU A 50 -1.41 -0.90 13.19
C GLU A 50 -0.78 0.41 13.67
N HIS A 51 -1.31 1.56 13.24
CA HIS A 51 -0.82 2.91 13.56
C HIS A 51 0.67 3.10 13.27
N ARG A 52 1.18 2.43 12.26
CA ARG A 52 2.56 2.50 11.80
C ARG A 52 2.65 2.25 10.31
N ASP A 53 3.77 2.64 9.73
CA ASP A 53 4.05 2.33 8.33
C ASP A 53 4.40 0.85 8.19
N VAL A 54 3.74 0.20 7.27
CA VAL A 54 3.98 -1.20 6.89
C VAL A 54 4.13 -1.26 5.38
N ARG A 55 5.16 -1.96 4.92
CA ARG A 55 5.35 -2.28 3.51
C ARG A 55 5.56 -3.78 3.38
N SER A 56 4.75 -4.40 2.56
CA SER A 56 4.77 -5.84 2.32
C SER A 56 4.19 -6.15 0.95
N THR A 57 4.15 -7.41 0.57
CA THR A 57 3.53 -7.87 -0.65
C THR A 57 2.65 -9.10 -0.40
N LEU A 58 1.73 -9.35 -1.33
CA LEU A 58 0.97 -10.58 -1.43
C LEU A 58 1.14 -11.15 -2.84
N PRO A 59 1.15 -12.47 -3.01
CA PRO A 59 1.14 -13.08 -4.33
C PRO A 59 -0.07 -12.63 -5.15
N GLY A 60 0.11 -12.34 -6.42
CA GLY A 60 -0.93 -12.03 -7.38
C GLY A 60 -0.70 -12.72 -8.72
N PRO A 61 -1.68 -12.73 -9.63
CA PRO A 61 -1.62 -13.47 -10.89
C PRO A 61 -0.63 -12.87 -11.90
N GLN A 62 -0.21 -11.63 -11.70
CA GLN A 62 0.72 -10.91 -12.58
C GLN A 62 1.99 -10.43 -11.85
N GLY A 63 2.30 -11.04 -10.72
CA GLY A 63 3.39 -10.66 -9.82
C GLY A 63 2.87 -10.21 -8.45
N ASP A 64 3.78 -9.76 -7.62
CA ASP A 64 3.48 -9.38 -6.25
C ASP A 64 2.58 -8.12 -6.19
N ILE A 65 1.56 -8.20 -5.36
CA ILE A 65 0.64 -7.09 -5.06
C ILE A 65 1.21 -6.31 -3.88
N PRO A 66 1.51 -5.02 -4.03
CA PRO A 66 1.96 -4.19 -2.92
C PRO A 66 0.88 -4.04 -1.84
N VAL A 67 1.29 -4.18 -0.59
CA VAL A 67 0.43 -3.97 0.59
C VAL A 67 1.05 -2.90 1.46
N ILE A 68 0.35 -1.79 1.63
CA ILE A 68 0.85 -0.64 2.38
C ILE A 68 -0.09 -0.32 3.52
N GLY A 69 0.46 -0.35 4.73
CA GLY A 69 -0.15 0.21 5.92
C GLY A 69 0.36 1.62 6.18
N VAL A 70 -0.52 2.47 6.68
CA VAL A 70 -0.18 3.84 7.06
C VAL A 70 -0.61 4.10 8.50
N GLY A 71 0.13 4.96 9.20
CA GLY A 71 -0.22 5.43 10.54
C GLY A 71 -1.55 6.21 10.55
N SER A 72 -2.07 6.45 11.74
CA SER A 72 -3.30 7.25 11.88
C SER A 72 -3.07 8.70 11.46
N GLY A 73 -4.01 9.28 10.73
CA GLY A 73 -3.99 10.70 10.36
C GLY A 73 -4.36 11.66 11.49
N THR A 74 -4.88 11.13 12.60
CA THR A 74 -5.38 11.95 13.73
C THR A 74 -4.75 11.60 15.07
N TYR A 75 -3.88 10.60 15.11
CA TYR A 75 -3.27 10.14 16.35
C TYR A 75 -2.17 11.10 16.79
N SER A 76 -2.33 11.69 17.97
CA SER A 76 -1.32 12.55 18.57
C SER A 76 -0.42 11.71 19.51
N ASP A 77 0.80 11.50 19.11
CA ASP A 77 1.84 10.84 19.93
C ASP A 77 3.12 11.67 19.80
N PRO A 78 3.83 11.96 20.90
CA PRO A 78 5.07 12.72 20.85
C PRO A 78 6.21 11.97 20.15
N ARG A 79 6.09 10.66 19.96
CA ARG A 79 7.08 9.84 19.26
C ARG A 79 6.96 10.05 17.75
N PRO A 80 8.05 10.43 17.05
CA PRO A 80 8.03 10.73 15.63
C PRO A 80 7.49 9.58 14.76
N GLU A 81 7.82 8.32 15.12
CA GLU A 81 7.37 7.13 14.41
C GLU A 81 5.86 6.87 14.54
N ARG A 82 5.19 7.51 15.50
CA ARG A 82 3.75 7.42 15.75
C ARG A 82 3.01 8.72 15.49
N ALA A 83 3.70 9.76 15.11
CA ALA A 83 3.07 11.03 14.74
C ALA A 83 2.01 10.83 13.65
N ALA A 84 0.96 11.63 13.71
CA ALA A 84 -0.12 11.59 12.71
C ALA A 84 0.46 11.74 11.30
N ARG A 85 0.00 10.93 10.36
CA ARG A 85 0.52 10.91 8.99
C ARG A 85 -0.50 10.42 7.97
N TYR A 86 -0.29 10.82 6.73
CA TYR A 86 -1.03 10.29 5.59
C TYR A 86 -0.13 10.16 4.36
N ASN A 87 -0.55 9.32 3.43
CA ASN A 87 0.12 9.14 2.16
C ASN A 87 -0.69 9.74 1.02
N ILE A 88 0.02 10.34 0.06
CA ILE A 88 -0.52 10.76 -1.23
C ILE A 88 0.00 9.75 -2.25
N TYR A 89 -0.90 9.16 -3.03
CA TYR A 89 -0.55 8.23 -4.09
C TYR A 89 -0.83 8.88 -5.44
N THR A 90 0.19 8.93 -6.30
CA THR A 90 0.07 9.34 -7.70
C THR A 90 0.18 8.11 -8.56
N VAL A 91 -0.83 7.86 -9.37
CA VAL A 91 -0.90 6.70 -10.28
C VAL A 91 -0.91 7.18 -11.71
N GLU A 92 0.00 6.68 -12.51
CA GLU A 92 0.14 7.03 -13.92
C GLU A 92 0.14 5.76 -14.78
N LYS A 93 -0.39 5.88 -15.99
CA LYS A 93 -0.27 4.83 -17.01
C LYS A 93 0.62 5.37 -18.13
N PRO A 94 1.87 4.91 -18.22
CA PRO A 94 2.77 5.35 -19.29
C PRO A 94 2.20 5.02 -20.67
N ALA A 95 2.43 5.89 -21.64
CA ALA A 95 1.99 5.69 -23.00
C ALA A 95 2.53 4.36 -23.57
N GLY A 96 1.66 3.57 -24.18
CA GLY A 96 2.02 2.24 -24.71
C GLY A 96 2.19 1.13 -23.67
N SER A 97 2.06 1.44 -22.37
CA SER A 97 2.14 0.46 -21.30
C SER A 97 0.77 -0.16 -20.98
N THR A 98 0.76 -1.45 -20.66
CA THR A 98 -0.38 -2.12 -20.03
C THR A 98 -0.34 -2.01 -18.50
N ARG A 99 0.74 -1.48 -17.93
CA ARG A 99 0.99 -1.40 -16.49
C ARG A 99 0.81 0.02 -15.99
N PHE A 100 0.44 0.11 -14.73
CA PHE A 100 0.43 1.36 -13.98
C PHE A 100 1.74 1.52 -13.21
N VAL A 101 2.24 2.74 -13.18
CA VAL A 101 3.33 3.18 -12.30
C VAL A 101 2.71 4.05 -11.24
N TRP A 102 3.14 3.90 -10.01
CA TRP A 102 2.65 4.71 -8.92
C TRP A 102 3.75 5.09 -7.95
N ARG A 103 3.56 6.23 -7.31
CA ARG A 103 4.46 6.80 -6.32
C ARG A 103 3.69 7.11 -5.06
N SER A 104 4.34 7.07 -3.93
CA SER A 104 3.77 7.51 -2.66
C SER A 104 4.63 8.60 -2.04
N GLU A 105 3.97 9.64 -1.57
CA GLU A 105 4.56 10.68 -0.74
C GLU A 105 3.90 10.63 0.61
N GLN A 106 4.68 10.79 1.67
CA GLN A 106 4.17 10.83 3.03
C GLN A 106 4.22 12.23 3.61
N ARG A 107 3.15 12.61 4.29
CA ARG A 107 3.05 13.81 5.09
C ARG A 107 2.94 13.41 6.56
N VAL A 108 3.73 14.05 7.41
CA VAL A 108 3.76 13.81 8.85
C VAL A 108 3.45 15.08 9.59
N PHE A 109 2.63 14.98 10.61
CA PHE A 109 2.26 16.10 11.46
C PHE A 109 3.45 16.48 12.36
N SER A 110 3.74 17.77 12.40
CA SER A 110 4.71 18.36 13.32
C SER A 110 3.98 19.11 14.45
N PRO A 111 4.07 18.64 15.69
CA PRO A 111 3.47 19.35 16.83
C PRO A 111 4.04 20.74 17.04
N SER A 112 5.28 20.99 16.63
CA SER A 112 5.96 22.29 16.80
C SER A 112 5.42 23.36 15.85
N THR A 113 4.96 22.99 14.66
CA THR A 113 4.40 23.91 13.66
C THR A 113 2.88 23.84 13.56
N GLY A 114 2.28 22.75 14.05
CA GLY A 114 0.85 22.49 13.89
C GLY A 114 0.45 22.06 12.46
N GLU A 115 1.42 21.68 11.63
CA GLU A 115 1.19 21.42 10.20
C GLU A 115 1.69 20.06 9.79
N PHE A 116 1.16 19.56 8.66
CA PHE A 116 1.67 18.38 7.97
C PHE A 116 2.76 18.80 6.98
N GLY A 117 3.96 18.29 7.17
CA GLY A 117 5.11 18.50 6.29
C GLY A 117 5.63 17.21 5.65
N TYR A 118 6.57 17.36 4.73
CA TYR A 118 7.33 16.23 4.22
C TYR A 118 8.18 15.62 5.33
N LEU A 119 8.35 14.30 5.33
CA LEU A 119 9.45 13.70 6.08
C LEU A 119 10.78 14.25 5.53
N PRO A 120 11.69 14.71 6.40
CA PRO A 120 13.04 15.04 5.95
C PRO A 120 13.65 13.81 5.25
N SER A 121 14.30 14.06 4.13
CA SER A 121 14.86 13.07 3.23
C SER A 121 15.75 12.05 3.96
N GLY A 122 15.25 10.89 4.19
CA GLY A 122 15.88 9.70 4.76
C GLY A 122 15.07 8.45 4.48
N SER A 123 13.81 8.60 4.11
CA SER A 123 12.94 7.52 3.66
C SER A 123 12.71 7.63 2.16
N SER A 124 13.51 6.91 1.41
CA SER A 124 13.36 6.68 -0.03
C SER A 124 11.90 6.40 -0.38
N GLY A 125 11.31 7.28 -1.17
CA GLY A 125 10.13 6.98 -1.96
C GLY A 125 10.49 5.79 -2.86
N THR A 126 10.13 4.59 -2.45
CA THR A 126 10.38 3.40 -3.26
C THR A 126 9.40 3.44 -4.41
N SER A 127 9.92 3.70 -5.61
CA SER A 127 9.27 3.28 -6.84
C SER A 127 9.15 1.77 -6.76
N ILE A 128 7.94 1.26 -6.63
CA ILE A 128 7.70 -0.17 -6.73
C ILE A 128 7.48 -0.44 -8.22
N ASP A 129 8.56 -0.69 -8.92
CA ASP A 129 8.50 -1.31 -10.24
C ASP A 129 7.94 -2.70 -10.06
N SER A 130 6.75 -2.94 -10.61
CA SER A 130 6.24 -4.31 -10.71
C SER A 130 7.09 -5.06 -11.71
N PRO A 131 7.82 -6.13 -11.33
CA PRO A 131 8.54 -6.95 -12.29
C PRO A 131 7.52 -7.83 -13.02
N HIS A 132 7.39 -7.70 -14.34
CA HIS A 132 7.33 -8.88 -15.19
C HIS A 132 7.19 -8.55 -16.67
N SER A 133 8.24 -8.89 -17.40
CA SER A 133 8.17 -9.39 -18.76
C SER A 133 8.09 -10.91 -18.67
N ALA A 134 6.97 -11.51 -19.01
CA ALA A 134 6.95 -12.91 -19.40
C ALA A 134 7.46 -12.99 -20.85
N PRO A 135 8.33 -13.96 -21.19
CA PRO A 135 8.76 -14.15 -22.56
C PRO A 135 7.58 -14.65 -23.39
N ALA A 136 7.39 -14.02 -24.56
CA ALA A 136 6.57 -14.59 -25.61
C ALA A 136 7.24 -15.90 -26.07
N ASN A 137 6.60 -17.01 -25.79
CA ASN A 137 6.92 -18.27 -26.46
C ASN A 137 6.16 -18.31 -27.77
N GLY A 138 6.97 -18.46 -28.88
CA GLY A 138 6.53 -18.72 -30.22
C GLY A 138 5.87 -20.09 -30.41
#